data_54df6ecdab0e9000df1ef9850005d813
#
_entry.id   54df6ecdab0e9000df1ef9850005d813
#
_cell.length_a   1.000
_cell.length_b   1.000
_cell.length_c   1.000
_cell.angle_alpha   90.00
_cell.angle_beta   90.00
_cell.angle_gamma   90.00
#
_symmetry.space_group_name_H-M   'P 1'
#
loop_
_entity.id
_entity.type
_entity.pdbx_description
1 polymer ?
#
loop_
_entity_poly.entity_id
_entity_poly.type
_entity_poly.pdbx_seq_one_letter_code
_entity_poly.pdbx_strand_id
1 'polypeptide(L)'
;MKYFDWNVGKNEELRIERGITFEEIIFSLLHGGLLDTIEHPNRKKYPDQKVLIVNVEDYAYLVPFVEAEEYIFLKTIIPSRRMTKKYLGGIKDET
;
A
#
# COMPACT_ATOMS: atom_id res chain seq x y z
N MET A 1 -12.03 -0.16 17.36
CA MET A 1 -11.69 0.25 16.00
C MET A 1 -10.21 0.57 15.90
N LYS A 2 -9.53 0.06 14.89
CA LYS A 2 -8.10 0.32 14.76
C LYS A 2 -7.85 1.57 13.95
N TYR A 3 -6.77 2.27 14.29
CA TYR A 3 -6.40 3.45 13.52
C TYR A 3 -5.11 3.14 12.76
N PHE A 4 -4.85 3.94 11.73
CA PHE A 4 -3.64 3.78 10.96
C PHE A 4 -2.53 4.65 11.53
N ASP A 5 -1.31 4.14 11.49
CA ASP A 5 -0.16 4.86 11.98
C ASP A 5 1.02 4.62 11.04
N TRP A 6 2.00 5.50 11.08
CA TRP A 6 3.19 5.35 10.26
C TRP A 6 4.28 6.24 10.80
N ASN A 7 5.48 6.07 10.27
CA ASN A 7 6.63 6.86 10.67
C ASN A 7 6.64 8.17 9.89
N VAL A 8 6.67 9.29 10.60
CA VAL A 8 6.60 10.61 9.98
C VAL A 8 7.78 10.85 9.04
N GLY A 9 8.98 10.43 9.45
CA GLY A 9 10.15 10.59 8.60
C GLY A 9 10.05 9.79 7.32
N LYS A 10 9.52 8.56 7.42
CA LYS A 10 9.33 7.73 6.25
C LYS A 10 8.32 8.36 5.30
N ASN A 11 7.28 8.96 5.85
CA ASN A 11 6.26 9.61 5.03
C ASN A 11 6.87 10.74 4.22
N GLU A 12 7.70 11.54 4.86
CA GLU A 12 8.35 12.65 4.17
C GLU A 12 9.31 12.14 3.11
N GLU A 13 10.04 11.07 3.42
CA GLU A 13 10.95 10.46 2.47
C GLU A 13 10.21 9.99 1.22
N LEU A 14 9.06 9.33 1.43
CA LEU A 14 8.26 8.83 0.30
C LEU A 14 7.72 9.98 -0.53
N ARG A 15 7.30 11.06 0.13
CA ARG A 15 6.79 12.21 -0.58
C ARG A 15 7.85 12.79 -1.51
N ILE A 16 9.07 12.90 -1.01
CA ILE A 16 10.16 13.47 -1.80
C ILE A 16 10.63 12.52 -2.89
N GLU A 17 10.79 11.25 -2.56
CA GLU A 17 11.39 10.30 -3.51
C GLU A 17 10.40 9.71 -4.50
N ARG A 18 9.15 9.53 -4.10
CA ARG A 18 8.17 8.85 -4.94
C ARG A 18 6.91 9.64 -5.20
N GLY A 19 6.77 10.78 -4.55
CA GLY A 19 5.59 11.60 -4.75
C GLY A 19 4.31 10.98 -4.23
N ILE A 20 4.41 10.13 -3.21
CA ILE A 20 3.25 9.48 -2.62
C ILE A 20 3.36 9.55 -1.11
N THR A 21 2.25 9.68 -0.42
CA THR A 21 2.24 9.79 1.04
C THR A 21 1.28 8.78 1.64
N PHE A 22 1.46 8.50 2.94
CA PHE A 22 0.53 7.60 3.61
C PHE A 22 -0.86 8.22 3.69
N GLU A 23 -0.96 9.54 3.75
CA GLU A 23 -2.26 10.19 3.75
C GLU A 23 -3.04 9.88 2.48
N GLU A 24 -2.34 9.82 1.35
CA GLU A 24 -2.99 9.47 0.09
C GLU A 24 -3.47 8.03 0.09
N ILE A 25 -2.70 7.15 0.72
CA ILE A 25 -3.10 5.75 0.85
C ILE A 25 -4.38 5.65 1.69
N ILE A 26 -4.41 6.37 2.82
CA ILE A 26 -5.59 6.36 3.69
C ILE A 26 -6.81 6.90 2.95
N PHE A 27 -6.62 8.00 2.20
CA PHE A 27 -7.71 8.58 1.44
C PHE A 27 -8.29 7.54 0.47
N SER A 28 -7.41 6.84 -0.25
CA SER A 28 -7.87 5.81 -1.17
C SER A 28 -8.60 4.69 -0.46
N LEU A 29 -8.09 4.25 0.69
CA LEU A 29 -8.74 3.17 1.44
C LEU A 29 -10.15 3.58 1.87
N LEU A 30 -10.32 4.85 2.25
CA LEU A 30 -11.63 5.33 2.66
C LEU A 30 -12.60 5.47 1.49
N HIS A 31 -12.09 5.48 0.29
CA HIS A 31 -12.93 5.65 -0.91
C HIS A 31 -12.95 4.40 -1.79
N GLY A 32 -12.76 3.25 -1.19
CA GLY A 32 -12.90 2.00 -1.91
C GLY A 32 -11.68 1.58 -2.72
N GLY A 33 -10.51 2.12 -2.40
CA GLY A 33 -9.31 1.83 -3.17
C GLY A 33 -8.59 0.56 -2.81
N LEU A 34 -9.06 -0.19 -1.80
CA LEU A 34 -8.38 -1.43 -1.46
C LEU A 34 -8.68 -2.49 -2.52
N LEU A 35 -7.63 -2.99 -3.14
CA LEU A 35 -7.77 -4.02 -4.17
C LEU A 35 -7.63 -5.43 -3.60
N ASP A 36 -6.72 -5.60 -2.66
CA ASP A 36 -6.51 -6.92 -2.06
C ASP A 36 -5.64 -6.79 -0.83
N THR A 37 -5.60 -7.83 -0.03
CA THR A 37 -4.72 -7.94 1.13
C THR A 37 -4.04 -9.30 1.02
N ILE A 38 -2.72 -9.31 0.99
CA ILE A 38 -1.98 -10.56 0.81
C ILE A 38 -0.91 -10.71 1.88
N GLU A 39 -0.34 -11.92 1.98
CA GLU A 39 0.78 -12.17 2.86
C GLU A 39 2.02 -11.52 2.28
N HIS A 40 2.95 -11.16 3.14
CA HIS A 40 4.21 -10.60 2.65
C HIS A 40 4.92 -11.66 1.81
N PRO A 41 5.45 -11.30 0.63
CA PRO A 41 6.11 -12.28 -0.23
C PRO A 41 7.26 -13.01 0.45
N ASN A 42 8.00 -12.32 1.33
CA ASN A 42 9.08 -12.95 2.07
C ASN A 42 8.60 -13.28 3.48
N ARG A 43 7.84 -14.38 3.59
CA ARG A 43 7.21 -14.74 4.85
C ARG A 43 8.23 -15.17 5.90
N LYS A 44 9.36 -15.70 5.49
CA LYS A 44 10.38 -16.13 6.44
C LYS A 44 10.95 -14.94 7.19
N LYS A 45 11.26 -13.85 6.46
CA LYS A 45 11.84 -12.68 7.08
C LYS A 45 10.78 -11.81 7.75
N TYR A 46 9.58 -11.78 7.19
CA TYR A 46 8.51 -10.91 7.68
C TYR A 46 7.24 -11.71 7.96
N PRO A 47 7.30 -12.65 8.93
CA PRO A 47 6.15 -13.55 9.17
C PRO A 47 4.90 -12.84 9.65
N ASP A 48 5.05 -11.68 10.29
CA ASP A 48 3.90 -10.97 10.83
C ASP A 48 3.44 -9.82 9.95
N GLN A 49 4.01 -9.68 8.77
CA GLN A 49 3.62 -8.59 7.89
C GLN A 49 2.71 -9.08 6.78
N LYS A 50 1.72 -8.24 6.48
CA LYS A 50 0.87 -8.45 5.32
C LYS A 50 1.01 -7.23 4.43
N VAL A 51 0.40 -7.28 3.26
CA VAL A 51 0.53 -6.20 2.29
C VAL A 51 -0.84 -5.82 1.77
N LEU A 52 -1.16 -4.53 1.87
CA LEU A 52 -2.35 -4.00 1.24
C LEU A 52 -1.98 -3.66 -0.21
N ILE A 53 -2.87 -3.97 -1.13
CA ILE A 53 -2.71 -3.55 -2.52
C ILE A 53 -3.75 -2.47 -2.74
N VAL A 54 -3.30 -1.25 -2.98
CA VAL A 54 -4.15 -0.07 -2.97
C VAL A 54 -4.11 0.66 -4.31
N ASN A 55 -5.27 1.03 -4.80
CA ASN A 55 -5.38 1.80 -6.03
C ASN A 55 -5.34 3.28 -5.69
N VAL A 56 -4.33 3.99 -6.22
CA VAL A 56 -4.25 5.44 -6.10
C VAL A 56 -4.13 5.98 -7.52
N GLU A 57 -5.18 6.66 -7.98
CA GLU A 57 -5.18 7.28 -9.31
C GLU A 57 -4.85 6.26 -10.40
N ASP A 58 -5.50 5.10 -10.34
CA ASP A 58 -5.38 4.06 -11.35
C ASP A 58 -4.01 3.40 -11.40
N TYR A 59 -3.28 3.45 -10.31
CA TYR A 59 -2.02 2.75 -10.19
C TYR A 59 -2.01 1.97 -8.87
N ALA A 60 -1.48 0.75 -8.88
CA ALA A 60 -1.49 -0.10 -7.70
C ALA A 60 -0.20 0.08 -6.90
N TYR A 61 -0.37 0.23 -5.59
CA TYR A 61 0.75 0.36 -4.68
C TYR A 61 0.68 -0.74 -3.64
N LEU A 62 1.84 -1.26 -3.27
CA LEU A 62 1.95 -2.26 -2.21
C LEU A 62 2.27 -1.52 -0.92
N VAL A 63 1.49 -1.78 0.12
CA VAL A 63 1.69 -1.12 1.40
C VAL A 63 1.83 -2.19 2.48
N PRO A 64 3.07 -2.62 2.76
CA PRO A 64 3.28 -3.58 3.84
C PRO A 64 2.88 -2.99 5.18
N PHE A 65 2.28 -3.80 6.02
CA PHE A 65 1.82 -3.32 7.31
C PHE A 65 1.93 -4.39 8.38
N VAL A 66 1.94 -3.95 9.63
CA VAL A 66 1.91 -4.81 10.79
C VAL A 66 0.66 -4.44 11.57
N GLU A 67 -0.10 -5.44 11.98
CA GLU A 67 -1.34 -5.18 12.70
C GLU A 67 -1.14 -5.44 14.18
N ALA A 68 -1.43 -4.42 14.99
CA ALA A 68 -1.41 -4.55 16.44
C ALA A 68 -2.84 -4.54 16.92
N GLU A 69 -3.00 -4.60 18.24
CA GLU A 69 -4.34 -4.69 18.80
C GLU A 69 -5.17 -3.46 18.51
N GLU A 70 -4.55 -2.29 18.58
CA GLU A 70 -5.29 -1.04 18.41
C GLU A 70 -4.94 -0.26 17.17
N TYR A 71 -3.94 -0.67 16.41
CA TYR A 71 -3.57 0.09 15.23
C TYR A 71 -2.99 -0.80 14.15
N ILE A 72 -2.96 -0.24 12.95
CA ILE A 72 -2.34 -0.87 11.78
C ILE A 72 -1.20 0.02 11.39
N PHE A 73 0.04 -0.48 11.49
CA PHE A 73 1.22 0.34 11.20
C PHE A 73 1.67 0.11 9.78
N LEU A 74 1.59 1.16 8.96
CA LEU A 74 1.99 1.11 7.55
C LEU A 74 3.49 1.31 7.46
N LYS A 75 4.18 0.36 6.83
CA LYS A 75 5.64 0.37 6.83
C LYS A 75 6.23 1.21 5.71
N THR A 76 5.71 1.06 4.50
CA THR A 76 6.22 1.81 3.35
C THR A 76 5.20 1.73 2.23
N ILE A 77 5.50 2.36 1.09
CA ILE A 77 4.62 2.37 -0.07
C ILE A 77 5.48 2.07 -1.29
N ILE A 78 5.14 1.02 -2.02
CA ILE A 78 5.93 0.58 -3.16
C ILE A 78 5.05 0.53 -4.40
N PRO A 79 5.35 1.31 -5.44
CA PRO A 79 4.56 1.24 -6.66
C PRO A 79 4.78 -0.11 -7.34
N SER A 80 3.75 -0.66 -7.94
CA SER A 80 3.84 -1.98 -8.55
C SER A 80 3.16 -1.99 -9.91
N ARG A 81 3.95 -2.05 -10.97
CA ARG A 81 3.40 -2.18 -12.31
C ARG A 81 2.70 -3.52 -12.47
N ARG A 82 3.27 -4.57 -11.89
CA ARG A 82 2.71 -5.89 -11.99
C ARG A 82 1.31 -5.96 -11.39
N MET A 83 1.14 -5.38 -10.22
CA MET A 83 -0.16 -5.41 -9.56
C MET A 83 -1.14 -4.46 -10.25
N THR A 84 -0.64 -3.39 -10.85
CA THR A 84 -1.49 -2.51 -11.62
C THR A 84 -2.10 -3.29 -12.79
N LYS A 85 -1.31 -4.08 -13.48
CA LYS A 85 -1.82 -4.89 -14.56
C LYS A 85 -2.82 -5.93 -14.06
N LYS A 86 -2.48 -6.57 -12.96
CA LYS A 86 -3.30 -7.65 -12.45
C LYS A 86 -4.67 -7.16 -11.95
N TYR A 87 -4.71 -6.07 -11.21
CA TYR A 87 -5.95 -5.62 -10.59
C TYR A 87 -6.67 -4.51 -11.33
N LEU A 88 -5.94 -3.70 -12.08
CA LEU A 88 -6.55 -2.59 -12.80
C LEU A 88 -6.59 -2.83 -14.30
N GLY A 89 -6.23 -4.05 -14.68
CA GLY A 89 -6.40 -4.45 -16.05
C GLY A 89 -5.27 -4.12 -16.97
N GLY A 90 -4.64 -3.02 -16.78
CA GLY A 90 -3.55 -2.63 -17.65
C GLY A 90 -3.88 -2.72 -19.12
N ILE A 91 -5.15 -2.84 -19.43
CA ILE A 91 -5.52 -3.02 -20.78
C ILE A 91 -5.21 -1.85 -21.59
N LYS A 92 -5.26 -0.73 -20.97
CA LYS A 92 -5.01 0.45 -21.71
C LYS A 92 -3.65 0.45 -22.29
N ASP A 93 -2.76 -0.38 -21.81
CA ASP A 93 -1.48 -0.31 -22.43
C ASP A 93 -1.34 -1.24 -23.55
N GLU A 94 -2.24 -2.09 -23.82
CA GLU A 94 -2.04 -2.89 -24.93
C GLU A 94 -2.61 -2.30 -26.12
N THR A 95 -3.16 -1.22 -26.00
CA THR A 95 -3.67 -0.59 -27.18
C THR A 95 -2.59 -0.23 -28.17
#